data_2dcd452208d26aa02040fc55291d101b
#
_entry.id   2dcd452208d26aa02040fc55291d101b
#
_cell.length_a   1.000
_cell.length_b   1.000
_cell.length_c   1.000
_cell.angle_alpha   90.00
_cell.angle_beta   90.00
_cell.angle_gamma   90.00
#
_symmetry.space_group_name_H-M   'P 1'
#
loop_
_entity.id
_entity.type
_entity.pdbx_description
1 polymer ?
#
loop_
_entity_poly.entity_id
_entity_poly.type
_entity_poly.pdbx_seq_one_letter_code
_entity_poly.pdbx_strand_id
1 'polypeptide(L)'
;MKFSFRFASVLKVRRYQKRKEKQKLGMLLNQKRMIEQQIRDLKKKCQHAFEQPQKQSALANRQYYAQKHSQHERLTQLKKQHRVLGNKVEEQRGKLTEAVKKMRMMEKLKKREKRAFVERVEHMDQLQQNEIAIQRYNSDY
;
A
#
# COMPACT_ATOMS: atom_id res chain seq x y z
N MET A 1 -5.39 36.86 -9.51
CA MET A 1 -6.28 35.67 -9.53
C MET A 1 -5.60 34.48 -8.87
N LYS A 2 -6.33 33.78 -8.03
CA LYS A 2 -5.82 32.62 -7.31
C LYS A 2 -6.37 31.35 -7.95
N PHE A 3 -5.49 30.38 -8.23
CA PHE A 3 -5.90 29.08 -8.76
C PHE A 3 -6.68 28.31 -7.70
N SER A 4 -7.84 27.77 -8.09
CA SER A 4 -8.63 26.87 -7.27
C SER A 4 -8.96 25.62 -8.07
N PHE A 5 -8.60 24.44 -7.54
CA PHE A 5 -8.88 23.17 -8.19
C PHE A 5 -10.33 22.76 -7.93
N ARG A 6 -11.08 22.59 -9.00
CA ARG A 6 -12.51 22.24 -8.96
C ARG A 6 -12.81 20.94 -8.20
N PHE A 7 -11.93 19.94 -8.31
CA PHE A 7 -12.08 18.64 -7.67
C PHE A 7 -11.14 18.42 -6.48
N ALA A 8 -10.80 19.50 -5.75
CA ALA A 8 -9.91 19.42 -4.59
C ALA A 8 -10.43 18.46 -3.51
N SER A 9 -11.73 18.46 -3.25
CA SER A 9 -12.36 17.54 -2.30
C SER A 9 -12.26 16.07 -2.75
N VAL A 10 -12.44 15.81 -4.05
CA VAL A 10 -12.30 14.47 -4.62
C VAL A 10 -10.86 13.98 -4.49
N LEU A 11 -9.87 14.82 -4.80
CA LEU A 11 -8.45 14.49 -4.63
C LEU A 11 -8.12 14.16 -3.18
N LYS A 12 -8.66 14.90 -2.23
CA LYS A 12 -8.49 14.64 -0.79
C LYS A 12 -9.05 13.28 -0.39
N VAL A 13 -10.23 12.91 -0.89
CA VAL A 13 -10.84 11.60 -0.68
C VAL A 13 -9.99 10.49 -1.30
N ARG A 14 -9.48 10.68 -2.52
CA ARG A 14 -8.60 9.70 -3.19
C ARG A 14 -7.29 9.48 -2.44
N ARG A 15 -6.68 10.53 -1.90
CA ARG A 15 -5.50 10.43 -1.04
C ARG A 15 -5.79 9.68 0.26
N TYR A 16 -6.94 9.91 0.87
CA TYR A 16 -7.39 9.19 2.05
C TYR A 16 -7.58 7.70 1.77
N GLN A 17 -8.24 7.35 0.67
CA GLN A 17 -8.45 5.96 0.25
C GLN A 17 -7.11 5.24 0.03
N LYS A 18 -6.15 5.89 -0.64
CA LYS A 18 -4.79 5.35 -0.80
C LYS A 18 -4.14 5.04 0.54
N ARG A 19 -4.17 6.00 1.48
CA ARG A 19 -3.58 5.81 2.82
C ARG A 19 -4.23 4.66 3.57
N LYS A 20 -5.55 4.56 3.49
CA LYS A 20 -6.33 3.50 4.13
C LYS A 20 -5.95 2.12 3.58
N GLU A 21 -5.87 1.98 2.26
CA GLU A 21 -5.47 0.73 1.62
C GLU A 21 -4.01 0.36 1.92
N LYS A 22 -3.12 1.35 1.97
CA LYS A 22 -1.73 1.16 2.38
C LYS A 22 -1.60 0.66 3.82
N GLN A 23 -2.41 1.21 4.73
CA GLN A 23 -2.47 0.79 6.13
C GLN A 23 -2.93 -0.66 6.27
N LYS A 24 -3.99 -1.05 5.56
CA LYS A 24 -4.49 -2.43 5.53
C LYS A 24 -3.43 -3.40 5.02
N LEU A 25 -2.72 -3.03 3.97
CA LEU A 25 -1.61 -3.84 3.44
C LEU A 25 -0.50 -4.01 4.47
N GLY A 26 -0.13 -2.95 5.17
CA GLY A 26 0.87 -3.00 6.25
C GLY A 26 0.48 -3.96 7.37
N MET A 27 -0.78 -3.94 7.78
CA MET A 27 -1.31 -4.86 8.79
C MET A 27 -1.26 -6.31 8.34
N LEU A 28 -1.66 -6.60 7.11
CA LEU A 28 -1.60 -7.95 6.53
C LEU A 28 -0.17 -8.47 6.40
N LEU A 29 0.77 -7.61 5.99
CA LEU A 29 2.19 -7.96 5.92
C LEU A 29 2.78 -8.26 7.30
N ASN A 30 2.40 -7.51 8.32
CA ASN A 30 2.81 -7.80 9.70
C ASN A 30 2.28 -9.14 10.20
N GLN A 31 1.01 -9.43 9.95
CA GLN A 31 0.41 -10.74 10.29
C GLN A 31 1.15 -11.88 9.57
N LYS A 32 1.46 -11.70 8.30
CA LYS A 32 2.22 -12.67 7.52
C LYS A 32 3.61 -12.92 8.11
N ARG A 33 4.33 -11.87 8.49
CA ARG A 33 5.65 -11.97 9.15
C ARG A 33 5.57 -12.71 10.48
N MET A 34 4.53 -12.45 11.29
CA MET A 34 4.34 -13.15 12.56
C MET A 34 4.13 -14.64 12.35
N ILE A 35 3.34 -15.03 11.36
CA ILE A 35 3.12 -16.44 11.03
C ILE A 35 4.41 -17.07 10.48
N GLU A 36 5.16 -16.40 9.64
CA GLU A 36 6.48 -16.86 9.16
C GLU A 36 7.44 -17.10 10.32
N GLN A 37 7.44 -16.22 11.31
CA GLN A 37 8.26 -16.41 12.51
C GLN A 37 7.81 -17.61 13.33
N GLN A 38 6.52 -17.81 13.52
CA GLN A 38 5.97 -18.98 14.21
C GLN A 38 6.34 -20.29 13.49
N ILE A 39 6.29 -20.29 12.16
CA ILE A 39 6.72 -21.45 11.35
C ILE A 39 8.19 -21.74 11.57
N ARG A 40 9.05 -20.73 11.53
CA ARG A 40 10.50 -20.90 11.78
C ARG A 40 10.77 -21.45 13.17
N ASP A 41 10.13 -20.89 14.18
CA ASP A 41 10.30 -21.30 15.56
C ASP A 41 9.84 -22.75 15.78
N LEU A 42 8.71 -23.13 15.19
CA LEU A 42 8.19 -24.48 15.28
C LEU A 42 9.08 -25.48 14.55
N LYS A 43 9.63 -25.14 13.37
CA LYS A 43 10.60 -25.95 12.65
C LYS A 43 11.87 -26.20 13.48
N LYS A 44 12.38 -25.16 14.18
CA LYS A 44 13.53 -25.30 15.09
C LYS A 44 13.23 -26.25 16.25
N LYS A 45 12.05 -26.12 16.85
CA LYS A 45 11.60 -27.04 17.92
C LYS A 45 11.50 -28.47 17.44
N CYS A 46 10.98 -28.70 16.24
CA CYS A 46 10.91 -30.02 15.61
C CYS A 46 12.32 -30.62 15.38
N GLN A 47 13.27 -29.83 14.91
CA GLN A 47 14.66 -30.26 14.74
C GLN A 47 15.31 -30.65 16.06
N HIS A 48 15.14 -29.83 17.13
CA HIS A 48 15.65 -30.19 18.47
C HIS A 48 15.06 -31.47 19.02
N ALA A 49 13.78 -31.72 18.78
CA ALA A 49 13.13 -32.95 19.18
C ALA A 49 13.74 -34.19 18.49
N PHE A 50 14.22 -34.05 17.25
CA PHE A 50 14.92 -35.14 16.53
C PHE A 50 16.33 -35.40 17.02
N GLU A 51 17.02 -34.39 17.58
CA GLU A 51 18.40 -34.50 18.06
C GLU A 51 18.50 -35.10 19.47
N GLN A 52 17.40 -35.19 20.22
CA GLN A 52 17.37 -35.78 21.54
C GLN A 52 17.38 -37.30 21.47
N PRO A 53 18.27 -38.02 22.24
CA PRO A 53 18.29 -39.48 22.25
C PRO A 53 16.97 -40.05 22.75
N GLN A 54 16.39 -40.98 22.01
CA GLN A 54 15.12 -41.62 22.34
C GLN A 54 15.26 -42.40 23.67
N LYS A 55 14.45 -42.05 24.66
CA LYS A 55 14.31 -42.84 25.88
C LYS A 55 13.57 -44.14 25.55
N GLN A 56 14.09 -45.26 26.03
CA GLN A 56 13.63 -46.62 25.68
C GLN A 56 12.29 -47.03 26.32
N SER A 57 11.60 -46.20 27.07
CA SER A 57 10.30 -46.54 27.63
C SER A 57 9.17 -46.40 26.60
N ALA A 58 8.23 -47.37 26.60
CA ALA A 58 7.07 -47.35 25.70
C ALA A 58 6.19 -46.09 25.90
N LEU A 59 6.08 -45.61 27.17
CA LEU A 59 5.33 -44.41 27.50
C LEU A 59 6.01 -43.16 26.94
N ALA A 60 7.34 -43.04 27.05
CA ALA A 60 8.10 -41.94 26.51
C ALA A 60 8.01 -41.90 24.96
N ASN A 61 8.04 -43.03 24.31
CA ASN A 61 7.85 -43.14 22.85
C ASN A 61 6.45 -42.69 22.40
N ARG A 62 5.39 -43.05 23.13
CA ARG A 62 4.01 -42.59 22.85
C ARG A 62 3.90 -41.09 22.99
N GLN A 63 4.45 -40.50 24.05
CA GLN A 63 4.47 -39.07 24.25
C GLN A 63 5.25 -38.33 23.15
N TYR A 64 6.38 -38.88 22.77
CA TYR A 64 7.21 -38.35 21.67
C TYR A 64 6.44 -38.32 20.35
N TYR A 65 5.81 -39.43 19.97
CA TYR A 65 5.04 -39.51 18.72
C TYR A 65 3.79 -38.64 18.74
N ALA A 66 3.09 -38.55 19.89
CA ALA A 66 1.95 -37.69 20.07
C ALA A 66 2.35 -36.19 19.92
N GLN A 67 3.46 -35.79 20.54
CA GLN A 67 4.01 -34.44 20.44
C GLN A 67 4.45 -34.12 19.01
N LYS A 68 5.12 -35.03 18.35
CA LYS A 68 5.54 -34.90 16.95
C LYS A 68 4.34 -34.72 16.02
N HIS A 69 3.29 -35.52 16.22
CA HIS A 69 2.05 -35.45 15.45
C HIS A 69 1.36 -34.08 15.66
N SER A 70 1.24 -33.63 16.91
CA SER A 70 0.67 -32.32 17.26
C SER A 70 1.45 -31.16 16.64
N GLN A 71 2.79 -31.21 16.68
CA GLN A 71 3.66 -30.21 16.06
C GLN A 71 3.49 -30.22 14.52
N HIS A 72 3.38 -31.39 13.91
CA HIS A 72 3.16 -31.52 12.47
C HIS A 72 1.81 -30.92 12.05
N GLU A 73 0.74 -31.22 12.79
CA GLU A 73 -0.58 -30.63 12.56
C GLU A 73 -0.53 -29.09 12.70
N ARG A 74 0.12 -28.59 13.74
CA ARG A 74 0.26 -27.14 13.96
C ARG A 74 1.02 -26.48 12.80
N LEU A 75 2.10 -27.11 12.34
CA LEU A 75 2.87 -26.63 11.20
C LEU A 75 2.03 -26.61 9.91
N THR A 76 1.23 -27.62 9.67
CA THR A 76 0.32 -27.69 8.52
C THR A 76 -0.72 -26.57 8.57
N GLN A 77 -1.31 -26.31 9.75
CA GLN A 77 -2.25 -25.21 9.97
C GLN A 77 -1.60 -23.85 9.73
N LEU A 78 -0.40 -23.63 10.24
CA LEU A 78 0.35 -22.38 10.06
C LEU A 78 0.69 -22.14 8.59
N LYS A 79 1.11 -23.17 7.87
CA LYS A 79 1.37 -23.09 6.41
C LYS A 79 0.11 -22.73 5.64
N LYS A 80 -1.02 -23.31 6.03
CA LYS A 80 -2.33 -22.98 5.43
C LYS A 80 -2.72 -21.53 5.69
N GLN A 81 -2.57 -21.05 6.92
CA GLN A 81 -2.81 -19.65 7.28
C GLN A 81 -1.89 -18.69 6.50
N HIS A 82 -0.63 -19.05 6.36
CA HIS A 82 0.35 -18.29 5.59
C HIS A 82 -0.08 -18.15 4.12
N ARG A 83 -0.54 -19.25 3.52
CA ARG A 83 -1.05 -19.22 2.14
C ARG A 83 -2.28 -18.33 1.99
N VAL A 84 -3.23 -18.43 2.92
CA VAL A 84 -4.44 -17.58 2.93
C VAL A 84 -4.07 -16.10 3.08
N LEU A 85 -3.14 -15.77 3.97
CA LEU A 85 -2.64 -14.41 4.13
C LEU A 85 -1.89 -13.92 2.88
N GLY A 86 -1.13 -14.79 2.23
CA GLY A 86 -0.47 -14.47 0.96
C GLY A 86 -1.47 -14.05 -0.11
N ASN A 87 -2.59 -14.76 -0.23
CA ASN A 87 -3.66 -14.41 -1.16
C ASN A 87 -4.33 -13.08 -0.79
N LYS A 88 -4.57 -12.83 0.51
CA LYS A 88 -5.11 -11.56 0.99
C LYS A 88 -4.17 -10.39 0.72
N VAL A 89 -2.87 -10.60 0.87
CA VAL A 89 -1.84 -9.59 0.55
C VAL A 89 -1.88 -9.23 -0.93
N GLU A 90 -1.96 -10.22 -1.82
CA GLU A 90 -2.03 -9.95 -3.27
C GLU A 90 -3.32 -9.22 -3.65
N GLU A 91 -4.44 -9.61 -3.08
CA GLU A 91 -5.72 -8.91 -3.27
C GLU A 91 -5.64 -7.46 -2.79
N GLN A 92 -5.05 -7.23 -1.61
CA GLN A 92 -4.90 -5.90 -1.04
C GLN A 92 -3.91 -5.02 -1.84
N ARG A 93 -2.86 -5.62 -2.40
CA ARG A 93 -1.95 -4.93 -3.34
C ARG A 93 -2.69 -4.44 -4.57
N GLY A 94 -3.59 -5.25 -5.11
CA GLY A 94 -4.46 -4.85 -6.22
C GLY A 94 -5.34 -3.65 -5.87
N LYS A 95 -5.96 -3.65 -4.69
CA LYS A 95 -6.78 -2.53 -4.19
C LYS A 95 -5.95 -1.25 -4.01
N LEU A 96 -4.74 -1.37 -3.47
CA LEU A 96 -3.83 -0.23 -3.33
C LEU A 96 -3.43 0.32 -4.70
N THR A 97 -3.10 -0.54 -5.66
CA THR A 97 -2.76 -0.13 -7.02
C THR A 97 -3.90 0.66 -7.67
N GLU A 98 -5.14 0.20 -7.53
CA GLU A 98 -6.31 0.91 -8.04
C GLU A 98 -6.51 2.26 -7.34
N ALA A 99 -6.34 2.33 -6.03
CA ALA A 99 -6.45 3.58 -5.27
C ALA A 99 -5.36 4.59 -5.70
N VAL A 100 -4.14 4.13 -5.92
CA VAL A 100 -3.02 4.96 -6.42
C VAL A 100 -3.30 5.47 -7.83
N LYS A 101 -3.81 4.63 -8.73
CA LYS A 101 -4.19 5.04 -10.10
C LYS A 101 -5.23 6.15 -10.07
N LYS A 102 -6.29 5.98 -9.30
CA LYS A 102 -7.37 6.97 -9.16
C LYS A 102 -6.84 8.30 -8.61
N MET A 103 -5.97 8.25 -7.59
CA MET A 103 -5.33 9.43 -7.04
C MET A 103 -4.44 10.15 -8.07
N ARG A 104 -3.62 9.40 -8.80
CA ARG A 104 -2.72 9.96 -9.82
C ARG A 104 -3.47 10.58 -10.99
N MET A 105 -4.61 10.01 -11.38
CA MET A 105 -5.48 10.61 -12.39
C MET A 105 -5.97 12.00 -11.97
N MET A 106 -6.39 12.14 -10.70
CA MET A 106 -6.82 13.43 -10.16
C MET A 106 -5.65 14.42 -10.02
N GLU A 107 -4.47 13.97 -9.65
CA GLU A 107 -3.27 14.81 -9.60
C GLU A 107 -2.85 15.31 -10.97
N LYS A 108 -2.91 14.45 -11.99
CA LYS A 108 -2.65 14.85 -13.39
C LYS A 108 -3.67 15.87 -13.89
N LEU A 109 -4.94 15.68 -13.56
CA LEU A 109 -5.99 16.63 -13.90
C LEU A 109 -5.74 17.99 -13.24
N LYS A 110 -5.36 17.98 -11.97
CA LYS A 110 -5.00 19.21 -11.24
C LYS A 110 -3.83 19.95 -11.91
N LYS A 111 -2.78 19.24 -12.28
CA LYS A 111 -1.62 19.83 -12.98
C LYS A 111 -2.02 20.42 -14.32
N ARG A 112 -2.87 19.73 -15.07
CA ARG A 112 -3.37 20.18 -16.38
C ARG A 112 -4.20 21.46 -16.22
N GLU A 113 -5.12 21.50 -15.27
CA GLU A 113 -5.96 22.67 -15.01
C GLU A 113 -5.13 23.86 -14.51
N LYS A 114 -4.16 23.60 -13.64
CA LYS A 114 -3.25 24.65 -13.16
C LYS A 114 -2.43 25.25 -14.31
N ARG A 115 -1.91 24.40 -15.21
CA ARG A 115 -1.15 24.84 -16.38
C ARG A 115 -2.03 25.68 -17.30
N ALA A 116 -3.25 25.23 -17.58
CA ALA A 116 -4.22 25.99 -18.39
C ALA A 116 -4.58 27.32 -17.74
N PHE A 117 -4.71 27.36 -16.43
CA PHE A 117 -4.96 28.60 -15.69
C PHE A 117 -3.79 29.58 -15.82
N VAL A 118 -2.56 29.13 -15.64
CA VAL A 118 -1.34 29.93 -15.78
C VAL A 118 -1.24 30.50 -17.20
N GLU A 119 -1.47 29.67 -18.21
CA GLU A 119 -1.46 30.10 -19.62
C GLU A 119 -2.52 31.19 -19.90
N ARG A 120 -3.72 31.06 -19.33
CA ARG A 120 -4.77 32.07 -19.46
C ARG A 120 -4.38 33.38 -18.80
N VAL A 121 -3.80 33.31 -17.60
CA VAL A 121 -3.35 34.52 -16.87
C VAL A 121 -2.24 35.22 -17.65
N GLU A 122 -1.25 34.48 -18.15
CA GLU A 122 -0.17 35.04 -18.97
C GLU A 122 -0.70 35.68 -20.25
N HIS A 123 -1.66 35.06 -20.90
CA HIS A 123 -2.29 35.58 -22.11
C HIS A 123 -3.05 36.91 -21.80
N MET A 124 -3.81 36.94 -20.71
CA MET A 124 -4.50 38.16 -20.29
C MET A 124 -3.53 39.30 -19.96
N ASP A 125 -2.43 38.99 -19.27
CA ASP A 125 -1.39 39.96 -18.96
C ASP A 125 -0.74 40.53 -20.22
N GLN A 126 -0.47 39.68 -21.21
CA GLN A 126 0.04 40.12 -22.52
C GLN A 126 -0.94 41.04 -23.24
N LEU A 127 -2.24 40.72 -23.23
CA LEU A 127 -3.26 41.54 -23.84
C LEU A 127 -3.33 42.92 -23.16
N GLN A 128 -3.27 42.96 -21.84
CA GLN A 128 -3.26 44.24 -21.08
C GLN A 128 -2.00 45.06 -21.41
N GLN A 129 -0.83 44.43 -21.46
CA GLN A 129 0.42 45.12 -21.82
C GLN A 129 0.37 45.66 -23.25
N ASN A 130 -0.18 44.89 -24.17
CA ASN A 130 -0.35 45.33 -25.56
C ASN A 130 -1.32 46.49 -25.65
N GLU A 131 -2.43 46.46 -24.93
CA GLU A 131 -3.39 47.53 -24.87
C GLU A 131 -2.79 48.84 -24.30
N ILE A 132 -2.04 48.73 -23.21
CA ILE A 132 -1.33 49.88 -22.61
C ILE A 132 -0.31 50.45 -23.62
N ALA A 133 0.43 49.60 -24.33
CA ALA A 133 1.38 50.04 -25.35
C ALA A 133 0.68 50.77 -26.50
N ILE A 134 -0.46 50.29 -26.96
CA ILE A 134 -1.27 50.95 -28.00
C ILE A 134 -1.81 52.31 -27.53
N GLN A 135 -2.31 52.36 -26.30
CA GLN A 135 -2.80 53.63 -25.72
C GLN A 135 -1.69 54.67 -25.60
N ARG A 136 -0.49 54.29 -25.15
CA ARG A 136 0.68 55.20 -25.09
C ARG A 136 1.08 55.66 -26.47
N TYR A 137 1.14 54.79 -27.44
CA TYR A 137 1.44 55.14 -28.82
C TYR A 137 0.44 56.15 -29.37
N ASN A 138 -0.85 55.98 -29.14
CA ASN A 138 -1.91 56.87 -29.57
C ASN A 138 -1.89 58.22 -28.83
N SER A 139 -1.42 58.27 -27.58
CA SER A 139 -1.34 59.51 -26.80
C SER A 139 -0.12 60.38 -27.12
N ASP A 140 0.93 59.77 -27.71
CA ASP A 140 2.12 60.48 -28.13
C ASP A 140 1.98 61.12 -29.53
N TYR A 141 0.85 60.91 -30.20
CA TYR A 141 0.46 61.56 -31.45
C TYR A 141 -0.75 62.47 -31.22
#